data_7015a30a558174ea452bd6f57aa6855d
#
_entry.id   7015a30a558174ea452bd6f57aa6855d
#
_cell.length_a   1.000
_cell.length_b   1.000
_cell.length_c   1.000
_cell.angle_alpha   90.00
_cell.angle_beta   90.00
_cell.angle_gamma   90.00
#
_symmetry.space_group_name_H-M   'P 1'
#
loop_
_entity.id
_entity.type
_entity.pdbx_description
1 polymer ?
#
loop_
_entity_poly.entity_id
_entity_poly.type
_entity_poly.pdbx_seq_one_letter_code
_entity_poly.pdbx_strand_id
1 'polypeptide(L)'
;MLKIERDKLLVTAVLFVIISIDMINTSMLAPVLPSIPNFVPFFAIMLLAVRFLYIRSYSLSFLIFAPTLILVGSMVYYKAGNLNGLMFLLLIVFLYKADLESILKIYTWTSLSFIVFIILLSLVNVIPNLQFVQTRPVGVVVRNSFGFIYPTDFASHCFYLFTALSYLLRKKFIFLRTLSGVALAAFIIYYCDARLNAGSILAATGIFLYFYYRNKTEWRLFSLLPFSAGIASSVMIYLSNKFSWSHPIYVSLNNFFGMRLYLGHEALKKYGVQLFGIRGISFVGYGGKTETVLNYDYVDSSYVQMLFTYGLIPVVMLVCLYMVQSWALYRRKNYLLLTCLALVTVNCMFEAFWVRPSYNIFMFTLFATLPVIEFESKKSTTRNSL
;
A
#
# COMPACT_ATOMS: atom_id res chain seq x y z
N MET A 1 6.13 -11.60 -30.67
CA MET A 1 4.89 -12.03 -29.98
C MET A 1 5.21 -12.98 -28.81
N LEU A 2 5.71 -14.19 -29.04
CA LEU A 2 6.03 -15.20 -28.01
C LEU A 2 6.88 -14.70 -26.82
N LYS A 3 7.81 -13.77 -27.03
CA LYS A 3 8.71 -13.23 -26.00
C LYS A 3 7.97 -12.30 -25.02
N ILE A 4 7.03 -11.49 -25.52
CA ILE A 4 6.20 -10.59 -24.72
C ILE A 4 5.21 -11.39 -23.86
N GLU A 5 4.66 -12.47 -24.40
CA GLU A 5 3.74 -13.35 -23.67
C GLU A 5 4.44 -14.08 -22.53
N ARG A 6 5.68 -14.58 -22.78
CA ARG A 6 6.50 -15.23 -21.75
C ARG A 6 6.88 -14.26 -20.61
N ASP A 7 7.22 -13.01 -20.95
CA ASP A 7 7.51 -11.98 -19.94
C ASP A 7 6.29 -11.69 -19.06
N LYS A 8 5.12 -11.51 -19.67
CA LYS A 8 3.86 -11.31 -18.93
C LYS A 8 3.50 -12.51 -18.07
N LEU A 9 3.65 -13.73 -18.59
CA LEU A 9 3.36 -14.95 -17.84
C LEU A 9 4.24 -15.07 -16.60
N LEU A 10 5.54 -14.81 -16.73
CA LEU A 10 6.49 -14.87 -15.62
C LEU A 10 6.16 -13.83 -14.55
N VAL A 11 5.91 -12.58 -14.94
CA VAL A 11 5.49 -11.51 -14.01
C VAL A 11 4.20 -11.89 -13.29
N THR A 12 3.22 -12.40 -14.03
CA THR A 12 1.93 -12.83 -13.48
C THR A 12 2.10 -13.96 -12.47
N ALA A 13 2.86 -15.01 -12.80
CA ALA A 13 3.07 -16.15 -11.92
C ALA A 13 3.78 -15.73 -10.61
N VAL A 14 4.84 -14.93 -10.71
CA VAL A 14 5.60 -14.50 -9.54
C VAL A 14 4.77 -13.56 -8.66
N LEU A 15 4.08 -12.59 -9.24
CA LEU A 15 3.21 -11.69 -8.46
C LEU A 15 2.05 -12.44 -7.81
N PHE A 16 1.44 -13.40 -8.52
CA PHE A 16 0.42 -14.26 -7.94
C PHE A 16 0.93 -14.97 -6.69
N VAL A 17 2.11 -15.62 -6.76
CA VAL A 17 2.71 -16.32 -5.61
C VAL A 17 2.97 -15.35 -4.45
N ILE A 18 3.60 -14.21 -4.71
CA ILE A 18 3.97 -13.24 -3.66
C ILE A 18 2.72 -12.66 -2.99
N ILE A 19 1.74 -12.22 -3.78
CA ILE A 19 0.50 -11.65 -3.24
C ILE A 19 -0.26 -12.72 -2.45
N SER A 20 -0.34 -13.96 -2.95
CA SER A 20 -1.03 -15.06 -2.28
C SER A 20 -0.39 -15.37 -0.91
N ILE A 21 0.93 -15.47 -0.84
CA ILE A 21 1.66 -15.71 0.41
C ILE A 21 1.40 -14.57 1.43
N ASP A 22 1.45 -13.33 0.96
CA ASP A 22 1.23 -12.18 1.84
C ASP A 22 -0.25 -12.09 2.29
N MET A 23 -1.23 -12.42 1.43
CA MET A 23 -2.66 -12.54 1.78
C MET A 23 -2.91 -13.64 2.82
N ILE A 24 -2.25 -14.79 2.70
CA ILE A 24 -2.32 -15.86 3.69
C ILE A 24 -1.76 -15.36 5.02
N ASN A 25 -0.57 -14.74 5.01
CA ASN A 25 0.11 -14.26 6.21
C ASN A 25 -0.61 -13.10 6.94
N THR A 26 -1.53 -12.40 6.27
CA THR A 26 -2.35 -11.33 6.87
C THR A 26 -3.75 -11.79 7.25
N SER A 27 -4.03 -13.08 7.16
CA SER A 27 -5.32 -13.70 7.48
C SER A 27 -5.21 -14.83 8.49
N MET A 28 -6.34 -15.29 9.00
CA MET A 28 -6.44 -16.45 9.88
C MET A 28 -6.25 -17.79 9.14
N LEU A 29 -5.86 -17.75 7.86
CA LEU A 29 -5.34 -18.92 7.15
C LEU A 29 -3.91 -19.28 7.60
N ALA A 30 -3.11 -18.30 8.04
CA ALA A 30 -1.73 -18.53 8.44
C ALA A 30 -1.57 -19.57 9.58
N PRO A 31 -2.40 -19.59 10.63
CA PRO A 31 -2.34 -20.65 11.65
C PRO A 31 -2.83 -22.02 11.20
N VAL A 32 -3.66 -22.08 10.14
CA VAL A 32 -4.30 -23.31 9.66
C VAL A 32 -3.44 -24.01 8.61
N LEU A 33 -2.72 -23.24 7.80
CA LEU A 33 -1.87 -23.75 6.73
C LEU A 33 -0.44 -24.00 7.25
N PRO A 34 0.29 -24.95 6.64
CA PRO A 34 1.71 -25.10 6.92
C PRO A 34 2.46 -23.79 6.66
N SER A 35 3.42 -23.47 7.52
CA SER A 35 4.25 -22.28 7.34
C SER A 35 5.02 -22.33 6.02
N ILE A 36 4.86 -21.30 5.20
CA ILE A 36 5.58 -21.17 3.92
C ILE A 36 6.99 -20.65 4.23
N PRO A 37 8.04 -21.42 3.92
CA PRO A 37 9.41 -20.98 4.19
C PRO A 37 9.75 -19.70 3.42
N ASN A 38 10.49 -18.79 4.05
CA ASN A 38 10.87 -17.50 3.46
C ASN A 38 11.70 -17.62 2.18
N PHE A 39 12.32 -18.77 1.90
CA PHE A 39 13.03 -18.98 0.64
C PHE A 39 12.08 -19.08 -0.57
N VAL A 40 10.80 -19.49 -0.38
CA VAL A 40 9.84 -19.63 -1.50
C VAL A 40 9.58 -18.28 -2.18
N PRO A 41 9.14 -17.22 -1.48
CA PRO A 41 8.99 -15.90 -2.11
C PRO A 41 10.31 -15.33 -2.59
N PHE A 42 11.43 -15.60 -1.92
CA PHE A 42 12.76 -15.16 -2.36
C PHE A 42 13.13 -15.76 -3.73
N PHE A 43 13.01 -17.07 -3.90
CA PHE A 43 13.28 -17.73 -5.17
C PHE A 43 12.29 -17.30 -6.26
N ALA A 44 11.01 -17.10 -5.93
CA ALA A 44 10.03 -16.56 -6.88
C ALA A 44 10.47 -15.19 -7.41
N ILE A 45 10.95 -14.30 -6.53
CA ILE A 45 11.49 -12.99 -6.95
C ILE A 45 12.74 -13.15 -7.80
N MET A 46 13.66 -14.04 -7.42
CA MET A 46 14.88 -14.29 -8.19
C MET A 46 14.60 -14.81 -9.60
N LEU A 47 13.51 -15.55 -9.83
CA LEU A 47 13.09 -15.95 -11.17
C LEU A 47 12.80 -14.74 -12.08
N LEU A 48 12.36 -13.60 -11.53
CA LEU A 48 12.19 -12.38 -12.31
C LEU A 48 13.50 -11.84 -12.88
N ALA A 49 14.65 -12.17 -12.29
CA ALA A 49 15.96 -11.76 -12.84
C ALA A 49 16.18 -12.31 -14.25
N VAL A 50 15.56 -13.44 -14.61
CA VAL A 50 15.61 -14.01 -15.97
C VAL A 50 15.08 -13.01 -17.02
N ARG A 51 14.17 -12.08 -16.61
CA ARG A 51 13.66 -11.04 -17.51
C ARG A 51 14.76 -10.15 -18.08
N PHE A 52 15.84 -9.91 -17.31
CA PHE A 52 16.94 -9.08 -17.77
C PHE A 52 17.66 -9.64 -19.01
N LEU A 53 17.61 -10.96 -19.22
CA LEU A 53 18.11 -11.59 -20.44
C LEU A 53 17.30 -11.19 -21.69
N TYR A 54 16.08 -10.70 -21.49
CA TYR A 54 15.16 -10.33 -22.57
C TYR A 54 15.04 -8.81 -22.78
N ILE A 55 15.47 -7.99 -21.83
CA ILE A 55 15.41 -6.53 -21.93
C ILE A 55 16.57 -6.04 -22.80
N ARG A 56 16.25 -5.38 -23.92
CA ARG A 56 17.25 -4.93 -24.92
C ARG A 56 17.94 -3.62 -24.57
N SER A 57 17.33 -2.80 -23.72
CA SER A 57 17.87 -1.47 -23.40
C SER A 57 17.55 -1.11 -21.95
N TYR A 58 18.46 -0.44 -21.31
CA TYR A 58 18.32 0.04 -19.93
C TYR A 58 18.41 1.57 -19.91
N SER A 59 17.58 2.23 -19.12
CA SER A 59 17.72 3.67 -18.90
C SER A 59 18.89 3.95 -17.97
N LEU A 60 19.55 5.11 -18.15
CA LEU A 60 20.62 5.53 -17.26
C LEU A 60 20.15 5.60 -15.79
N SER A 61 18.94 6.11 -15.57
CA SER A 61 18.34 6.14 -14.24
C SER A 61 18.23 4.74 -13.62
N PHE A 62 17.82 3.73 -14.39
CA PHE A 62 17.76 2.36 -13.90
C PHE A 62 19.15 1.81 -13.55
N LEU A 63 20.15 2.05 -14.40
CA LEU A 63 21.50 1.59 -14.17
C LEU A 63 22.14 2.18 -12.90
N ILE A 64 21.72 3.38 -12.50
CA ILE A 64 22.17 4.03 -11.26
C ILE A 64 21.36 3.52 -10.05
N PHE A 65 20.03 3.55 -10.14
CA PHE A 65 19.19 3.28 -8.98
C PHE A 65 19.02 1.79 -8.67
N ALA A 66 19.07 0.88 -9.65
CA ALA A 66 18.88 -0.55 -9.39
C ALA A 66 20.03 -1.14 -8.54
N PRO A 67 21.33 -0.94 -8.86
CA PRO A 67 22.41 -1.38 -7.98
C PRO A 67 22.36 -0.75 -6.59
N THR A 68 21.97 0.53 -6.50
CA THR A 68 21.81 1.24 -5.22
C THR A 68 20.72 0.61 -4.36
N LEU A 69 19.56 0.28 -4.96
CA LEU A 69 18.47 -0.40 -4.27
C LEU A 69 18.86 -1.80 -3.78
N ILE A 70 19.58 -2.56 -4.61
CA ILE A 70 20.09 -3.88 -4.24
C ILE A 70 21.09 -3.76 -3.09
N LEU A 71 22.03 -2.83 -3.17
CA LEU A 71 23.02 -2.60 -2.11
C LEU A 71 22.35 -2.20 -0.80
N VAL A 72 21.42 -1.24 -0.84
CA VAL A 72 20.68 -0.79 0.35
C VAL A 72 19.85 -1.92 0.94
N GLY A 73 19.14 -2.70 0.11
CA GLY A 73 18.40 -3.89 0.56
C GLY A 73 19.30 -4.94 1.23
N SER A 74 20.46 -5.19 0.64
CA SER A 74 21.47 -6.10 1.21
C SER A 74 22.00 -5.60 2.55
N MET A 75 22.22 -4.29 2.70
CA MET A 75 22.62 -3.67 3.97
C MET A 75 21.53 -3.75 5.03
N VAL A 76 20.26 -3.57 4.66
CA VAL A 76 19.10 -3.78 5.56
C VAL A 76 19.06 -5.24 6.04
N TYR A 77 19.21 -6.19 5.12
CA TYR A 77 19.24 -7.61 5.49
C TYR A 77 20.44 -7.91 6.42
N TYR A 78 21.63 -7.45 6.08
CA TYR A 78 22.85 -7.68 6.88
C TYR A 78 22.75 -7.07 8.28
N LYS A 79 22.27 -5.82 8.41
CA LYS A 79 22.23 -5.09 9.68
C LYS A 79 21.00 -5.44 10.53
N ALA A 80 19.80 -5.42 9.93
CA ALA A 80 18.54 -5.63 10.63
C ALA A 80 18.04 -7.09 10.59
N GLY A 81 18.61 -7.97 9.73
CA GLY A 81 18.07 -9.31 9.50
C GLY A 81 16.76 -9.34 8.74
N ASN A 82 16.36 -8.22 8.13
CA ASN A 82 15.05 -8.06 7.49
C ASN A 82 15.08 -8.50 6.02
N LEU A 83 14.80 -9.79 5.79
CA LEU A 83 14.73 -10.37 4.45
C LEU A 83 13.58 -9.77 3.63
N ASN A 84 12.45 -9.43 4.24
CA ASN A 84 11.30 -8.85 3.54
C ASN A 84 11.66 -7.49 2.90
N GLY A 85 12.49 -6.69 3.57
CA GLY A 85 12.98 -5.43 3.00
C GLY A 85 13.84 -5.65 1.75
N LEU A 86 14.76 -6.60 1.79
CA LEU A 86 15.55 -6.98 0.61
C LEU A 86 14.66 -7.48 -0.51
N MET A 87 13.77 -8.42 -0.23
CA MET A 87 12.84 -8.99 -1.22
C MET A 87 11.98 -7.91 -1.88
N PHE A 88 11.48 -6.96 -1.12
CA PHE A 88 10.67 -5.87 -1.65
C PHE A 88 11.48 -4.97 -2.61
N LEU A 89 12.70 -4.60 -2.25
CA LEU A 89 13.56 -3.79 -3.12
C LEU A 89 13.99 -4.54 -4.38
N LEU A 90 14.29 -5.85 -4.27
CA LEU A 90 14.55 -6.71 -5.43
C LEU A 90 13.33 -6.80 -6.36
N LEU A 91 12.13 -6.92 -5.80
CA LEU A 91 10.90 -6.97 -6.58
C LEU A 91 10.68 -5.67 -7.38
N ILE A 92 10.93 -4.50 -6.78
CA ILE A 92 10.88 -3.22 -7.50
C ILE A 92 11.87 -3.21 -8.68
N VAL A 93 13.11 -3.65 -8.46
CA VAL A 93 14.14 -3.70 -9.50
C VAL A 93 13.78 -4.67 -10.62
N PHE A 94 13.33 -5.88 -10.26
CA PHE A 94 13.08 -6.94 -11.24
C PHE A 94 11.78 -6.73 -12.04
N LEU A 95 10.88 -5.87 -11.57
CA LEU A 95 9.72 -5.41 -12.34
C LEU A 95 10.03 -4.25 -13.31
N TYR A 96 11.30 -3.90 -13.52
CA TYR A 96 11.72 -2.89 -14.49
C TYR A 96 11.10 -3.18 -15.87
N LYS A 97 10.46 -2.16 -16.46
CA LYS A 97 9.73 -2.25 -17.74
C LYS A 97 8.60 -3.29 -17.79
N ALA A 98 8.16 -3.83 -16.66
CA ALA A 98 6.91 -4.60 -16.65
C ALA A 98 5.72 -3.66 -16.91
N ASP A 99 4.69 -4.15 -17.57
CA ASP A 99 3.49 -3.37 -17.84
C ASP A 99 2.67 -3.15 -16.56
N LEU A 100 2.52 -1.89 -16.14
CA LEU A 100 1.79 -1.55 -14.91
C LEU A 100 0.33 -2.00 -14.96
N GLU A 101 -0.33 -1.92 -16.12
CA GLU A 101 -1.72 -2.34 -16.21
C GLU A 101 -1.88 -3.85 -16.00
N SER A 102 -0.93 -4.66 -16.49
CA SER A 102 -0.87 -6.09 -16.22
C SER A 102 -0.59 -6.39 -14.74
N ILE A 103 0.33 -5.64 -14.11
CA ILE A 103 0.60 -5.73 -12.66
C ILE A 103 -0.66 -5.44 -11.84
N LEU A 104 -1.38 -4.37 -12.18
CA LEU A 104 -2.62 -4.00 -11.49
C LEU A 104 -3.73 -5.03 -11.72
N LYS A 105 -3.84 -5.63 -12.91
CA LYS A 105 -4.83 -6.67 -13.21
C LYS A 105 -4.60 -7.91 -12.37
N ILE A 106 -3.36 -8.42 -12.34
CA ILE A 106 -3.06 -9.62 -11.51
C ILE A 106 -3.26 -9.35 -10.03
N TYR A 107 -2.82 -8.19 -9.53
CA TYR A 107 -3.08 -7.77 -8.16
C TYR A 107 -4.59 -7.76 -7.84
N THR A 108 -5.38 -7.08 -8.69
CA THR A 108 -6.82 -6.92 -8.46
C THR A 108 -7.54 -8.26 -8.42
N TRP A 109 -7.27 -9.15 -9.38
CA TRP A 109 -7.93 -10.45 -9.42
C TRP A 109 -7.46 -11.37 -8.30
N THR A 110 -6.17 -11.41 -8.00
CA THR A 110 -5.64 -12.23 -6.90
C THR A 110 -6.20 -11.74 -5.56
N SER A 111 -6.09 -10.44 -5.27
CA SER A 111 -6.57 -9.88 -4.00
C SER A 111 -8.08 -10.03 -3.84
N LEU A 112 -8.88 -9.78 -4.89
CA LEU A 112 -10.33 -9.97 -4.86
C LEU A 112 -10.70 -11.43 -4.56
N SER A 113 -10.06 -12.38 -5.26
CA SER A 113 -10.32 -13.81 -5.06
C SER A 113 -9.98 -14.24 -3.63
N PHE A 114 -8.83 -13.80 -3.10
CA PHE A 114 -8.43 -14.13 -1.73
C PHE A 114 -9.33 -13.47 -0.68
N ILE A 115 -9.70 -12.20 -0.84
CA ILE A 115 -10.62 -11.52 0.10
C ILE A 115 -11.95 -12.26 0.15
N VAL A 116 -12.54 -12.57 -1.01
CA VAL A 116 -13.81 -13.33 -1.08
C VAL A 116 -13.65 -14.71 -0.44
N PHE A 117 -12.57 -15.42 -0.77
CA PHE A 117 -12.29 -16.75 -0.22
C PHE A 117 -12.15 -16.75 1.30
N ILE A 118 -11.35 -15.79 1.85
CA ILE A 118 -11.13 -15.64 3.29
C ILE A 118 -12.46 -15.32 4.00
N ILE A 119 -13.28 -14.40 3.47
CA ILE A 119 -14.59 -14.07 4.02
C ILE A 119 -15.49 -15.31 4.03
N LEU A 120 -15.57 -16.05 2.92
CA LEU A 120 -16.39 -17.26 2.84
C LEU A 120 -15.97 -18.31 3.87
N LEU A 121 -14.67 -18.57 4.01
CA LEU A 121 -14.15 -19.49 5.04
C LEU A 121 -14.49 -19.01 6.45
N SER A 122 -14.45 -17.71 6.68
CA SER A 122 -14.82 -17.12 7.97
C SER A 122 -16.33 -17.24 8.26
N LEU A 123 -17.18 -17.05 7.24
CA LEU A 123 -18.62 -17.18 7.37
C LEU A 123 -19.07 -18.63 7.64
N VAL A 124 -18.38 -19.62 7.08
CA VAL A 124 -18.64 -21.05 7.34
C VAL A 124 -17.86 -21.59 8.56
N ASN A 125 -17.22 -20.71 9.34
CA ASN A 125 -16.46 -21.03 10.57
C ASN A 125 -15.27 -22.00 10.36
N VAL A 126 -14.71 -22.09 9.15
CA VAL A 126 -13.45 -22.83 8.89
C VAL A 126 -12.26 -22.06 9.48
N ILE A 127 -12.29 -20.73 9.40
CA ILE A 127 -11.36 -19.83 10.08
C ILE A 127 -12.13 -18.85 10.97
N PRO A 128 -11.58 -18.37 12.09
CA PRO A 128 -12.31 -17.51 12.99
C PRO A 128 -12.54 -16.10 12.41
N ASN A 129 -13.73 -15.55 12.63
CA ASN A 129 -13.97 -14.10 12.55
C ASN A 129 -13.58 -13.48 13.89
N LEU A 130 -12.39 -12.94 14.01
CA LEU A 130 -11.95 -12.30 15.25
C LEU A 130 -12.75 -11.03 15.52
N GLN A 131 -13.29 -10.94 16.74
CA GLN A 131 -14.09 -9.81 17.21
C GLN A 131 -13.33 -9.07 18.30
N PHE A 132 -13.05 -7.79 18.06
CA PHE A 132 -12.34 -6.93 18.99
C PHE A 132 -13.30 -5.95 19.62
N VAL A 133 -13.41 -6.00 20.94
CA VAL A 133 -14.25 -5.07 21.71
C VAL A 133 -13.45 -3.81 22.03
N GLN A 134 -13.97 -2.65 21.66
CA GLN A 134 -13.33 -1.37 21.93
C GLN A 134 -14.33 -0.38 22.54
N THR A 135 -13.96 0.24 23.65
CA THR A 135 -14.73 1.31 24.25
C THR A 135 -14.45 2.62 23.50
N ARG A 136 -15.51 3.28 23.06
CA ARG A 136 -15.51 4.59 22.39
C ARG A 136 -16.35 5.58 23.21
N PRO A 137 -16.22 6.88 22.99
CA PRO A 137 -17.08 7.88 23.64
C PRO A 137 -18.58 7.66 23.42
N VAL A 138 -18.93 7.01 22.31
CA VAL A 138 -20.32 6.66 21.93
C VAL A 138 -20.80 5.32 22.48
N GLY A 139 -19.95 4.57 23.23
CA GLY A 139 -20.27 3.26 23.78
C GLY A 139 -19.28 2.17 23.37
N VAL A 140 -19.67 0.93 23.63
CA VAL A 140 -18.88 -0.27 23.27
C VAL A 140 -19.14 -0.64 21.82
N VAL A 141 -18.06 -0.78 21.04
CA VAL A 141 -18.10 -1.16 19.63
C VAL A 141 -17.43 -2.52 19.46
N VAL A 142 -18.09 -3.43 18.75
CA VAL A 142 -17.51 -4.73 18.35
C VAL A 142 -17.01 -4.60 16.90
N ARG A 143 -15.73 -4.86 16.71
CA ARG A 143 -15.05 -4.75 15.44
C ARG A 143 -14.76 -6.12 14.86
N ASN A 144 -15.23 -6.40 13.65
CA ASN A 144 -15.06 -7.70 12.99
C ASN A 144 -13.89 -7.67 12.03
N SER A 145 -13.12 -8.76 11.99
CA SER A 145 -11.96 -8.90 11.10
C SER A 145 -12.24 -9.68 9.80
N PHE A 146 -13.40 -10.36 9.72
CA PHE A 146 -13.82 -11.16 8.55
C PHE A 146 -12.78 -12.19 8.09
N GLY A 147 -12.13 -12.87 9.03
CA GLY A 147 -11.09 -13.86 8.74
C GLY A 147 -9.69 -13.29 8.51
N PHE A 148 -9.50 -11.98 8.64
CA PHE A 148 -8.18 -11.35 8.71
C PHE A 148 -7.66 -11.30 10.16
N ILE A 149 -6.38 -10.99 10.33
CA ILE A 149 -5.75 -10.93 11.66
C ILE A 149 -6.31 -9.77 12.48
N TYR A 150 -6.66 -8.64 11.82
CA TYR A 150 -7.21 -7.47 12.48
C TYR A 150 -8.24 -6.74 11.59
N PRO A 151 -9.22 -6.02 12.16
CA PRO A 151 -10.24 -5.30 11.37
C PRO A 151 -9.66 -4.25 10.40
N THR A 152 -8.55 -3.59 10.77
CA THR A 152 -7.89 -2.62 9.89
C THR A 152 -7.14 -3.29 8.74
N ASP A 153 -6.67 -4.54 8.91
CA ASP A 153 -6.04 -5.29 7.81
C ASP A 153 -7.04 -5.55 6.68
N PHE A 154 -8.24 -6.05 7.04
CA PHE A 154 -9.33 -6.21 6.09
C PHE A 154 -9.71 -4.89 5.42
N ALA A 155 -9.90 -3.82 6.20
CA ALA A 155 -10.28 -2.51 5.69
C ALA A 155 -9.21 -1.93 4.75
N SER A 156 -7.92 -2.15 5.04
CA SER A 156 -6.81 -1.73 4.19
C SER A 156 -6.77 -2.52 2.87
N HIS A 157 -6.92 -3.84 2.91
CA HIS A 157 -7.04 -4.63 1.69
C HIS A 157 -8.19 -4.12 0.80
N CYS A 158 -9.33 -3.79 1.40
CA CYS A 158 -10.46 -3.19 0.68
C CYS A 158 -10.11 -1.83 0.05
N PHE A 159 -9.41 -0.95 0.77
CA PHE A 159 -8.99 0.36 0.24
C PHE A 159 -8.04 0.23 -0.95
N TYR A 160 -6.98 -0.57 -0.83
CA TYR A 160 -6.00 -0.74 -1.90
C TYR A 160 -6.60 -1.43 -3.12
N LEU A 161 -7.42 -2.48 -2.90
CA LEU A 161 -8.15 -3.17 -3.97
C LEU A 161 -9.13 -2.23 -4.69
N PHE A 162 -9.92 -1.46 -3.94
CA PHE A 162 -10.86 -0.50 -4.50
C PHE A 162 -10.15 0.57 -5.34
N THR A 163 -9.01 1.06 -4.87
CA THR A 163 -8.19 2.06 -5.58
C THR A 163 -7.63 1.48 -6.88
N ALA A 164 -7.07 0.26 -6.85
CA ALA A 164 -6.52 -0.40 -8.03
C ALA A 164 -7.61 -0.74 -9.06
N LEU A 165 -8.74 -1.30 -8.62
CA LEU A 165 -9.89 -1.62 -9.46
C LEU A 165 -10.48 -0.34 -10.10
N SER A 166 -10.62 0.72 -9.31
CA SER A 166 -11.14 2.01 -9.78
C SER A 166 -10.21 2.65 -10.81
N TYR A 167 -8.90 2.50 -10.65
CA TYR A 167 -7.93 2.95 -11.66
C TYR A 167 -8.06 2.14 -12.96
N LEU A 168 -8.20 0.82 -12.89
CA LEU A 168 -8.40 -0.04 -14.06
C LEU A 168 -9.71 0.27 -14.80
N LEU A 169 -10.79 0.54 -14.04
CA LEU A 169 -12.12 0.85 -14.57
C LEU A 169 -12.36 2.35 -14.77
N ARG A 170 -11.32 3.19 -14.82
CA ARG A 170 -11.40 4.66 -14.81
C ARG A 170 -12.36 5.27 -15.83
N LYS A 171 -12.55 4.61 -16.97
CA LYS A 171 -13.45 5.06 -18.04
C LYS A 171 -14.83 4.38 -18.03
N LYS A 172 -15.07 3.41 -17.13
CA LYS A 172 -16.25 2.54 -17.15
C LYS A 172 -16.97 2.50 -15.79
N PHE A 173 -18.25 2.18 -15.85
CA PHE A 173 -19.08 1.83 -14.67
C PHE A 173 -19.04 2.88 -13.54
N ILE A 174 -19.03 4.17 -13.85
CA ILE A 174 -18.86 5.23 -12.84
C ILE A 174 -19.92 5.16 -11.74
N PHE A 175 -21.20 4.95 -12.10
CA PHE A 175 -22.28 4.85 -11.12
C PHE A 175 -22.08 3.68 -10.17
N LEU A 176 -21.87 2.47 -10.72
CA LEU A 176 -21.64 1.27 -9.91
C LEU A 176 -20.41 1.40 -9.02
N ARG A 177 -19.33 1.96 -9.54
CA ARG A 177 -18.09 2.19 -8.80
C ARG A 177 -18.27 3.20 -7.67
N THR A 178 -19.00 4.29 -7.91
CA THR A 178 -19.31 5.28 -6.86
C THR A 178 -20.19 4.66 -5.78
N LEU A 179 -21.24 3.94 -6.18
CA LEU A 179 -22.14 3.25 -5.25
C LEU A 179 -21.39 2.21 -4.43
N SER A 180 -20.53 1.39 -5.07
CA SER A 180 -19.73 0.38 -4.36
C SER A 180 -18.71 1.01 -3.41
N GLY A 181 -18.11 2.14 -3.75
CA GLY A 181 -17.19 2.85 -2.85
C GLY A 181 -17.88 3.40 -1.61
N VAL A 182 -19.07 4.00 -1.77
CA VAL A 182 -19.86 4.50 -0.64
C VAL A 182 -20.37 3.33 0.22
N ALA A 183 -20.89 2.26 -0.40
CA ALA A 183 -21.37 1.08 0.32
C ALA A 183 -20.24 0.38 1.08
N LEU A 184 -19.07 0.23 0.46
CA LEU A 184 -17.89 -0.36 1.09
C LEU A 184 -17.38 0.47 2.28
N ALA A 185 -17.34 1.79 2.15
CA ALA A 185 -16.96 2.68 3.25
C ALA A 185 -17.97 2.59 4.42
N ALA A 186 -19.27 2.57 4.13
CA ALA A 186 -20.31 2.38 5.15
C ALA A 186 -20.18 1.02 5.84
N PHE A 187 -19.93 -0.04 5.08
CA PHE A 187 -19.70 -1.40 5.62
C PHE A 187 -18.48 -1.42 6.57
N ILE A 188 -17.36 -0.81 6.15
CA ILE A 188 -16.13 -0.76 6.95
C ILE A 188 -16.34 0.05 8.24
N ILE A 189 -17.09 1.17 8.19
CA ILE A 189 -17.42 1.94 9.40
C ILE A 189 -18.27 1.09 10.34
N TYR A 190 -19.31 0.46 9.84
CA TYR A 190 -20.29 -0.23 10.67
C TYR A 190 -19.72 -1.52 11.29
N TYR A 191 -19.03 -2.35 10.51
CA TYR A 191 -18.56 -3.66 10.97
C TYR A 191 -17.13 -3.68 11.50
N CYS A 192 -16.25 -2.80 11.00
CA CYS A 192 -14.82 -2.82 11.35
C CYS A 192 -14.41 -1.64 12.25
N ASP A 193 -15.22 -0.58 12.34
CA ASP A 193 -14.86 0.72 12.96
C ASP A 193 -13.47 1.23 12.48
N ALA A 194 -13.14 0.99 11.21
CA ALA A 194 -11.88 1.41 10.59
C ALA A 194 -12.06 2.76 9.85
N ARG A 195 -12.29 3.82 10.60
CA ARG A 195 -12.73 5.14 10.11
C ARG A 195 -11.76 5.77 9.12
N LEU A 196 -10.45 5.64 9.34
CA LEU A 196 -9.42 6.22 8.46
C LEU A 196 -9.38 5.51 7.11
N ASN A 197 -9.52 4.18 7.09
CA ASN A 197 -9.62 3.41 5.84
C ASN A 197 -10.92 3.71 5.08
N ALA A 198 -12.04 3.81 5.77
CA ALA A 198 -13.31 4.22 5.16
C ALA A 198 -13.23 5.63 4.57
N GLY A 199 -12.61 6.58 5.29
CA GLY A 199 -12.33 7.92 4.79
C GLY A 199 -11.44 7.90 3.54
N SER A 200 -10.44 7.03 3.49
CA SER A 200 -9.57 6.84 2.31
C SER A 200 -10.35 6.30 1.10
N ILE A 201 -11.31 5.37 1.32
CA ILE A 201 -12.18 4.85 0.25
C ILE A 201 -13.12 5.94 -0.26
N LEU A 202 -13.71 6.75 0.63
CA LEU A 202 -14.56 7.88 0.22
C LEU A 202 -13.75 8.93 -0.55
N ALA A 203 -12.53 9.24 -0.10
CA ALA A 203 -11.63 10.15 -0.82
C ALA A 203 -11.28 9.59 -2.21
N ALA A 204 -10.94 8.30 -2.32
CA ALA A 204 -10.73 7.64 -3.60
C ALA A 204 -11.98 7.74 -4.49
N THR A 205 -13.17 7.43 -3.95
CA THR A 205 -14.43 7.51 -4.68
C THR A 205 -14.67 8.91 -5.23
N GLY A 206 -14.52 9.96 -4.42
CA GLY A 206 -14.66 11.35 -4.84
C GLY A 206 -13.66 11.76 -5.93
N ILE A 207 -12.41 11.34 -5.79
CA ILE A 207 -11.35 11.59 -6.76
C ILE A 207 -11.65 10.94 -8.11
N PHE A 208 -12.04 9.67 -8.13
CA PHE A 208 -12.38 8.97 -9.36
C PHE A 208 -13.64 9.54 -10.02
N LEU A 209 -14.60 10.00 -9.23
CA LEU A 209 -15.79 10.70 -9.71
C LEU A 209 -15.39 12.03 -10.36
N TYR A 210 -14.52 12.80 -9.71
CA TYR A 210 -13.99 14.06 -10.20
C TYR A 210 -13.29 13.89 -11.56
N PHE A 211 -12.35 12.94 -11.68
CA PHE A 211 -11.63 12.69 -12.95
C PHE A 211 -12.53 12.12 -14.06
N TYR A 212 -13.64 11.49 -13.71
CA TYR A 212 -14.59 11.02 -14.72
C TYR A 212 -15.34 12.18 -15.41
N TYR A 213 -15.75 13.20 -14.65
CA TYR A 213 -16.49 14.33 -15.17
C TYR A 213 -15.61 15.46 -15.68
N ARG A 214 -14.40 15.61 -15.18
CA ARG A 214 -13.46 16.68 -15.55
C ARG A 214 -12.36 16.18 -16.48
N ASN A 215 -12.56 16.35 -17.80
CA ASN A 215 -11.59 15.92 -18.82
C ASN A 215 -10.32 16.80 -18.92
N LYS A 216 -10.35 18.05 -18.44
CA LYS A 216 -9.22 18.99 -18.45
C LYS A 216 -9.08 19.58 -17.07
N THR A 217 -8.02 19.23 -16.38
CA THR A 217 -7.70 19.79 -15.08
C THR A 217 -6.24 20.22 -15.04
N GLU A 218 -6.04 21.52 -15.18
CA GLU A 218 -4.81 22.18 -14.79
C GLU A 218 -5.07 22.83 -13.43
N TRP A 219 -5.24 22.00 -12.40
CA TRP A 219 -5.47 22.53 -11.08
C TRP A 219 -4.13 22.74 -10.38
N ARG A 220 -3.89 23.94 -9.90
CA ARG A 220 -2.63 24.27 -9.19
C ARG A 220 -2.33 23.34 -8.01
N LEU A 221 -3.37 22.78 -7.37
CA LEU A 221 -3.23 21.84 -6.27
C LEU A 221 -2.49 20.56 -6.68
N PHE A 222 -2.60 20.11 -7.94
CA PHE A 222 -1.86 18.95 -8.41
C PHE A 222 -0.35 19.15 -8.37
N SER A 223 0.14 20.39 -8.34
CA SER A 223 1.57 20.70 -8.23
C SER A 223 2.18 20.30 -6.89
N LEU A 224 1.37 20.14 -5.85
CA LEU A 224 1.81 19.70 -4.51
C LEU A 224 1.82 18.17 -4.36
N LEU A 225 1.02 17.44 -5.16
CA LEU A 225 0.91 15.98 -5.04
C LEU A 225 2.23 15.21 -5.25
N PRO A 226 3.18 15.66 -6.11
CA PRO A 226 4.49 15.03 -6.22
C PRO A 226 5.26 14.95 -4.90
N PHE A 227 5.01 15.87 -3.99
CA PHE A 227 5.67 15.96 -2.69
C PHE A 227 4.91 15.24 -1.57
N SER A 228 3.79 14.58 -1.88
CA SER A 228 2.92 13.94 -0.89
C SER A 228 3.65 12.94 0.02
N ALA A 229 4.55 12.12 -0.51
CA ALA A 229 5.32 11.16 0.28
C ALA A 229 6.29 11.86 1.25
N GLY A 230 6.98 12.90 0.78
CA GLY A 230 7.86 13.71 1.62
C GLY A 230 7.09 14.44 2.72
N ILE A 231 5.97 15.05 2.37
CA ILE A 231 5.10 15.76 3.34
C ILE A 231 4.54 14.77 4.37
N ALA A 232 3.93 13.68 3.92
CA ALA A 232 3.29 12.70 4.80
C ALA A 232 4.29 12.05 5.77
N SER A 233 5.47 11.64 5.27
CA SER A 233 6.52 11.04 6.10
C SER A 233 7.07 12.06 7.11
N SER A 234 7.39 13.27 6.68
CA SER A 234 7.92 14.32 7.55
C SER A 234 6.91 14.72 8.65
N VAL A 235 5.63 14.87 8.29
CA VAL A 235 4.56 15.17 9.24
C VAL A 235 4.43 14.08 10.30
N MET A 236 4.34 12.80 9.89
CA MET A 236 4.17 11.72 10.85
C MET A 236 5.38 11.53 11.76
N ILE A 237 6.60 11.60 11.22
CA ILE A 237 7.82 11.48 12.01
C ILE A 237 7.94 12.66 12.98
N TYR A 238 7.68 13.90 12.51
CA TYR A 238 7.73 15.09 13.34
C TYR A 238 6.69 15.06 14.47
N LEU A 239 5.42 14.77 14.16
CA LEU A 239 4.35 14.73 15.14
C LEU A 239 4.57 13.60 16.16
N SER A 240 5.04 12.43 15.75
CA SER A 240 5.40 11.35 16.67
C SER A 240 6.57 11.75 17.57
N ASN A 241 7.62 12.36 17.01
CA ASN A 241 8.78 12.77 17.80
C ASN A 241 8.44 13.86 18.83
N LYS A 242 7.54 14.81 18.51
CA LYS A 242 7.13 15.93 19.36
C LYS A 242 5.90 15.66 20.21
N PHE A 243 5.32 14.46 20.14
CA PHE A 243 4.12 14.12 20.89
C PHE A 243 4.30 14.35 22.40
N SER A 244 3.30 14.94 23.01
CA SER A 244 3.23 15.13 24.48
C SER A 244 1.76 15.15 24.94
N TRP A 245 1.48 14.43 26.02
CA TRP A 245 0.16 14.44 26.67
C TRP A 245 -0.21 15.80 27.28
N SER A 246 0.75 16.64 27.59
CA SER A 246 0.52 17.97 28.14
C SER A 246 0.00 18.98 27.12
N HIS A 247 0.05 18.67 25.83
CA HIS A 247 -0.28 19.61 24.76
C HIS A 247 -1.59 19.25 24.06
N PRO A 248 -2.68 20.03 24.21
CA PRO A 248 -4.03 19.69 23.72
C PRO A 248 -4.06 19.36 22.21
N ILE A 249 -3.28 20.08 21.40
CA ILE A 249 -3.22 19.85 19.93
C ILE A 249 -2.69 18.45 19.62
N TYR A 250 -1.61 18.01 20.27
CA TYR A 250 -1.06 16.67 20.05
C TYR A 250 -2.01 15.58 20.54
N VAL A 251 -2.71 15.80 21.64
CA VAL A 251 -3.73 14.87 22.14
C VAL A 251 -4.88 14.74 21.14
N SER A 252 -5.39 15.87 20.62
CA SER A 252 -6.47 15.88 19.61
C SER A 252 -6.05 15.15 18.32
N LEU A 253 -4.85 15.43 17.80
CA LEU A 253 -4.30 14.76 16.62
C LEU A 253 -4.08 13.27 16.89
N ASN A 254 -3.58 12.89 18.06
CA ASN A 254 -3.38 11.50 18.44
C ASN A 254 -4.70 10.72 18.49
N ASN A 255 -5.77 11.33 19.02
CA ASN A 255 -7.11 10.75 19.03
C ASN A 255 -7.66 10.60 17.60
N PHE A 256 -7.46 11.60 16.75
CA PHE A 256 -7.82 11.53 15.32
C PHE A 256 -7.11 10.39 14.61
N PHE A 257 -5.80 10.24 14.82
CA PHE A 257 -4.98 9.16 14.25
C PHE A 257 -5.09 7.84 15.03
N GLY A 258 -5.98 7.71 16.03
CA GLY A 258 -6.21 6.47 16.77
C GLY A 258 -4.96 5.97 17.49
N MET A 259 -4.33 6.81 18.31
CA MET A 259 -3.16 6.55 19.17
C MET A 259 -1.82 6.36 18.43
N ARG A 260 -1.77 6.58 17.13
CA ARG A 260 -0.57 6.32 16.31
C ARG A 260 0.60 7.26 16.60
N LEU A 261 0.31 8.52 17.01
CA LEU A 261 1.37 9.46 17.39
C LEU A 261 2.04 9.04 18.70
N TYR A 262 1.27 8.64 19.69
CA TYR A 262 1.77 8.13 20.96
C TYR A 262 2.61 6.87 20.80
N LEU A 263 2.08 5.86 20.07
CA LEU A 263 2.82 4.62 19.82
C LEU A 263 4.12 4.87 19.04
N GLY A 264 4.08 5.77 18.04
CA GLY A 264 5.27 6.20 17.33
C GLY A 264 6.29 6.91 18.23
N HIS A 265 5.83 7.75 19.16
CA HIS A 265 6.67 8.44 20.12
C HIS A 265 7.39 7.49 21.08
N GLU A 266 6.64 6.54 21.67
CA GLU A 266 7.22 5.54 22.56
C GLU A 266 8.22 4.64 21.81
N ALA A 267 7.92 4.27 20.56
CA ALA A 267 8.86 3.51 19.74
C ALA A 267 10.14 4.31 19.42
N LEU A 268 10.02 5.61 19.11
CA LEU A 268 11.19 6.49 18.88
C LEU A 268 12.07 6.60 20.11
N LYS A 269 11.47 6.71 21.31
CA LYS A 269 12.19 6.72 22.58
C LYS A 269 12.86 5.38 22.87
N LYS A 270 12.14 4.29 22.66
CA LYS A 270 12.59 2.92 23.00
C LYS A 270 13.73 2.44 22.10
N TYR A 271 13.61 2.67 20.80
CA TYR A 271 14.50 2.05 19.80
C TYR A 271 15.52 3.04 19.20
N GLY A 272 15.22 4.34 19.18
CA GLY A 272 16.02 5.32 18.44
C GLY A 272 15.96 5.09 16.92
N VAL A 273 16.75 5.84 16.16
CA VAL A 273 16.79 5.73 14.70
C VAL A 273 18.19 5.27 14.26
N GLN A 274 18.23 4.18 13.50
CA GLN A 274 19.47 3.63 12.92
C GLN A 274 19.51 3.86 11.41
N LEU A 275 20.71 3.81 10.81
CA LEU A 275 20.87 4.05 9.36
C LEU A 275 20.24 2.93 8.51
N PHE A 276 20.34 1.66 8.93
CA PHE A 276 19.90 0.48 8.17
C PHE A 276 18.97 -0.46 8.97
N GLY A 277 18.22 0.08 9.93
CA GLY A 277 17.29 -0.68 10.75
C GLY A 277 17.94 -1.39 11.95
N ILE A 278 17.13 -2.02 12.75
CA ILE A 278 17.48 -2.58 14.04
C ILE A 278 17.25 -4.09 13.99
N ARG A 279 18.28 -4.85 14.38
CA ARG A 279 18.19 -6.32 14.42
C ARG A 279 17.34 -6.80 15.59
N GLY A 280 16.47 -7.80 15.31
CA GLY A 280 15.65 -8.44 16.35
C GLY A 280 14.50 -7.56 16.86
N ILE A 281 14.16 -6.46 16.16
CA ILE A 281 13.00 -5.67 16.52
C ILE A 281 11.72 -6.48 16.23
N SER A 282 10.85 -6.53 17.22
CA SER A 282 9.51 -7.10 17.11
C SER A 282 8.53 -6.18 17.82
N PHE A 283 7.45 -5.84 17.13
CA PHE A 283 6.36 -5.07 17.71
C PHE A 283 5.30 -6.03 18.23
N VAL A 284 4.83 -5.76 19.45
CA VAL A 284 3.78 -6.54 20.08
C VAL A 284 2.43 -5.97 19.67
N GLY A 285 1.75 -6.67 18.78
CA GLY A 285 0.37 -6.40 18.37
C GLY A 285 -0.57 -7.49 18.86
N TYR A 286 -1.82 -7.45 18.43
CA TYR A 286 -2.79 -8.48 18.80
C TYR A 286 -2.44 -9.88 18.24
N GLY A 287 -1.72 -9.97 17.11
CA GLY A 287 -1.21 -11.23 16.58
C GLY A 287 -2.27 -12.30 16.31
N GLY A 288 -3.48 -11.90 15.91
CA GLY A 288 -4.60 -12.82 15.72
C GLY A 288 -5.28 -13.28 17.02
N LYS A 289 -5.06 -12.60 18.14
CA LYS A 289 -5.73 -12.83 19.42
C LYS A 289 -6.68 -11.66 19.73
N THR A 290 -7.77 -11.97 20.41
CA THR A 290 -8.79 -10.94 20.81
C THR A 290 -8.62 -10.47 22.26
N GLU A 291 -7.77 -11.15 23.02
CA GLU A 291 -7.46 -10.84 24.42
C GLU A 291 -6.64 -9.55 24.53
N THR A 292 -6.73 -8.89 25.66
CA THR A 292 -5.94 -7.70 25.97
C THR A 292 -4.44 -8.04 25.90
N VAL A 293 -3.72 -7.38 25.03
CA VAL A 293 -2.29 -7.56 24.86
C VAL A 293 -1.54 -6.66 25.86
N LEU A 294 -0.80 -7.30 26.76
CA LEU A 294 0.10 -6.58 27.65
C LEU A 294 1.29 -6.02 26.85
N ASN A 295 1.66 -4.78 27.14
CA ASN A 295 2.78 -4.09 26.48
C ASN A 295 2.60 -3.93 24.96
N TYR A 296 1.39 -3.62 24.51
CA TYR A 296 1.12 -3.31 23.11
C TYR A 296 2.00 -2.12 22.66
N ASP A 297 2.86 -2.35 21.64
CA ASP A 297 3.77 -1.32 21.11
C ASP A 297 3.82 -1.33 19.57
N TYR A 298 2.77 -1.87 18.92
CA TYR A 298 2.73 -1.95 17.47
C TYR A 298 2.60 -0.56 16.82
N VAL A 299 3.50 -0.27 15.87
CA VAL A 299 3.56 1.02 15.17
C VAL A 299 2.86 0.90 13.83
N ASP A 300 1.64 1.42 13.73
CA ASP A 300 0.82 1.35 12.51
C ASP A 300 1.28 2.32 11.40
N SER A 301 1.98 3.41 11.70
CA SER A 301 2.48 4.29 10.65
C SER A 301 3.63 3.66 9.88
N SER A 302 3.46 3.49 8.56
CA SER A 302 4.53 2.98 7.68
C SER A 302 5.82 3.78 7.83
N TYR A 303 5.74 5.10 7.87
CA TYR A 303 6.91 5.97 7.90
C TYR A 303 7.71 5.85 9.20
N VAL A 304 7.02 5.76 10.32
CA VAL A 304 7.66 5.60 11.63
C VAL A 304 8.15 4.16 11.82
N GLN A 305 7.34 3.15 11.47
CA GLN A 305 7.73 1.74 11.58
C GLN A 305 8.97 1.42 10.73
N MET A 306 9.04 1.95 9.51
CA MET A 306 10.16 1.72 8.60
C MET A 306 11.49 2.32 9.10
N LEU A 307 11.48 3.36 9.93
CA LEU A 307 12.71 3.88 10.55
C LEU A 307 13.41 2.82 11.42
N PHE A 308 12.62 1.95 12.05
CA PHE A 308 13.16 0.90 12.90
C PHE A 308 13.46 -0.38 12.11
N THR A 309 12.57 -0.77 11.19
CA THR A 309 12.67 -2.04 10.47
C THR A 309 13.64 -1.99 9.29
N TYR A 310 13.77 -0.84 8.62
CA TYR A 310 14.62 -0.64 7.45
C TYR A 310 15.73 0.39 7.69
N GLY A 311 15.50 1.37 8.55
CA GLY A 311 16.43 2.45 8.86
C GLY A 311 16.21 3.72 8.05
N LEU A 312 16.92 4.77 8.45
CA LEU A 312 16.79 6.11 7.88
C LEU A 312 17.12 6.17 6.38
N ILE A 313 18.23 5.53 5.97
CA ILE A 313 18.71 5.60 4.57
C ILE A 313 17.67 4.98 3.61
N PRO A 314 17.16 3.76 3.82
CA PRO A 314 16.13 3.19 2.95
C PRO A 314 14.83 4.01 2.93
N VAL A 315 14.40 4.55 4.07
CA VAL A 315 13.19 5.39 4.14
C VAL A 315 13.36 6.65 3.30
N VAL A 316 14.45 7.40 3.49
CA VAL A 316 14.72 8.62 2.71
C VAL A 316 14.84 8.29 1.22
N MET A 317 15.55 7.22 0.87
CA MET A 317 15.72 6.80 -0.52
C MET A 317 14.38 6.46 -1.18
N LEU A 318 13.52 5.66 -0.51
CA LEU A 318 12.20 5.30 -1.05
C LEU A 318 11.28 6.52 -1.18
N VAL A 319 11.27 7.42 -0.19
CA VAL A 319 10.52 8.67 -0.25
C VAL A 319 10.98 9.53 -1.43
N CYS A 320 12.29 9.70 -1.61
CA CYS A 320 12.85 10.47 -2.73
C CYS A 320 12.50 9.84 -4.09
N LEU A 321 12.65 8.52 -4.24
CA LEU A 321 12.29 7.83 -5.47
C LEU A 321 10.79 7.96 -5.80
N TYR A 322 9.94 7.87 -4.78
CA TYR A 322 8.50 8.03 -4.95
C TYR A 322 8.13 9.47 -5.35
N MET A 323 8.81 10.48 -4.78
CA MET A 323 8.64 11.88 -5.18
C MET A 323 9.11 12.13 -6.61
N VAL A 324 10.27 11.58 -7.01
CA VAL A 324 10.80 11.67 -8.40
C VAL A 324 9.80 11.04 -9.39
N GLN A 325 9.28 9.86 -9.08
CA GLN A 325 8.26 9.21 -9.90
C GLN A 325 6.96 10.04 -9.98
N SER A 326 6.51 10.55 -8.84
CA SER A 326 5.31 11.39 -8.75
C SER A 326 5.50 12.70 -9.56
N TRP A 327 6.68 13.30 -9.52
CA TRP A 327 7.04 14.45 -10.35
C TRP A 327 7.03 14.10 -11.85
N ALA A 328 7.54 12.93 -12.23
CA ALA A 328 7.50 12.46 -13.60
C ALA A 328 6.05 12.27 -14.10
N LEU A 329 5.15 11.75 -13.26
CA LEU A 329 3.73 11.63 -13.56
C LEU A 329 3.06 13.00 -13.73
N TYR A 330 3.38 13.95 -12.86
CA TYR A 330 2.91 15.32 -12.96
C TYR A 330 3.32 15.97 -14.30
N ARG A 331 4.61 15.84 -14.67
CA ARG A 331 5.14 16.35 -15.94
C ARG A 331 4.47 15.71 -17.16
N ARG A 332 4.12 14.42 -17.06
CA ARG A 332 3.39 13.68 -18.11
C ARG A 332 1.87 13.92 -18.08
N LYS A 333 1.37 14.77 -17.19
CA LYS A 333 -0.06 15.06 -16.98
C LYS A 333 -0.89 13.82 -16.63
N ASN A 334 -0.26 12.77 -16.07
CA ASN A 334 -0.96 11.58 -15.58
C ASN A 334 -1.46 11.80 -14.15
N TYR A 335 -2.37 12.78 -14.02
CA TYR A 335 -2.85 13.24 -12.71
C TYR A 335 -3.63 12.17 -11.95
N LEU A 336 -4.34 11.28 -12.64
CA LEU A 336 -5.10 10.21 -12.00
C LEU A 336 -4.17 9.24 -11.25
N LEU A 337 -3.11 8.76 -11.90
CA LEU A 337 -2.14 7.88 -11.25
C LEU A 337 -1.38 8.61 -10.15
N LEU A 338 -1.00 9.87 -10.39
CA LEU A 338 -0.38 10.73 -9.37
C LEU A 338 -1.26 10.84 -8.11
N THR A 339 -2.57 11.01 -8.29
CA THR A 339 -3.49 11.11 -7.16
C THR A 339 -3.68 9.77 -6.44
N CYS A 340 -3.66 8.64 -7.17
CA CYS A 340 -3.61 7.31 -6.54
C CYS A 340 -2.37 7.15 -5.65
N LEU A 341 -1.20 7.59 -6.14
CA LEU A 341 0.02 7.60 -5.33
C LEU A 341 -0.11 8.47 -4.09
N ALA A 342 -0.69 9.66 -4.21
CA ALA A 342 -0.91 10.56 -3.08
C ALA A 342 -1.89 9.98 -2.06
N LEU A 343 -2.98 9.33 -2.50
CA LEU A 343 -3.90 8.62 -1.60
C LEU A 343 -3.20 7.53 -0.80
N VAL A 344 -2.35 6.74 -1.47
CA VAL A 344 -1.55 5.71 -0.81
C VAL A 344 -0.61 6.33 0.23
N THR A 345 0.07 7.43 -0.07
CA THR A 345 0.96 8.08 0.90
C THR A 345 0.21 8.61 2.12
N VAL A 346 -1.00 9.13 1.95
CA VAL A 346 -1.83 9.57 3.07
C VAL A 346 -2.30 8.35 3.90
N ASN A 347 -2.73 7.27 3.26
CA ASN A 347 -3.13 6.05 3.97
C ASN A 347 -1.96 5.47 4.79
N CYS A 348 -0.75 5.51 4.28
CA CYS A 348 0.47 5.05 4.97
C CYS A 348 0.89 5.90 6.19
N MET A 349 0.27 7.05 6.42
CA MET A 349 0.43 7.80 7.68
C MET A 349 -0.12 7.00 8.87
N PHE A 350 -1.16 6.20 8.65
CA PHE A 350 -1.86 5.47 9.70
C PHE A 350 -1.96 3.96 9.46
N GLU A 351 -1.33 3.43 8.40
CA GLU A 351 -1.25 2.00 8.12
C GLU A 351 0.19 1.59 7.75
N ALA A 352 0.64 0.41 8.21
CA ALA A 352 2.02 -0.05 8.06
C ALA A 352 2.26 -0.85 6.77
N PHE A 353 1.65 -0.45 5.64
CA PHE A 353 1.58 -1.27 4.43
C PHE A 353 2.28 -0.69 3.20
N TRP A 354 3.10 0.37 3.36
CA TRP A 354 3.73 1.02 2.22
C TRP A 354 4.62 0.08 1.39
N VAL A 355 5.33 -0.82 2.05
CA VAL A 355 6.27 -1.77 1.43
C VAL A 355 5.73 -3.22 1.40
N ARG A 356 4.42 -3.39 1.37
CA ARG A 356 3.76 -4.70 1.27
C ARG A 356 3.04 -4.88 -0.06
N PRO A 357 3.43 -5.88 -0.90
CA PRO A 357 2.85 -6.09 -2.24
C PRO A 357 1.35 -6.41 -2.27
N SER A 358 0.82 -7.10 -1.26
CA SER A 358 -0.62 -7.42 -1.18
C SER A 358 -1.50 -6.22 -0.86
N TYR A 359 -0.89 -5.12 -0.43
CA TYR A 359 -1.56 -3.84 -0.21
C TYR A 359 -1.13 -2.84 -1.27
N ASN A 360 0.08 -2.31 -1.20
CA ASN A 360 0.54 -1.21 -2.03
C ASN A 360 1.20 -1.67 -3.34
N ILE A 361 0.38 -2.10 -4.29
CA ILE A 361 0.84 -2.45 -5.64
C ILE A 361 1.36 -1.22 -6.43
N PHE A 362 0.92 -0.01 -6.07
CA PHE A 362 1.33 1.22 -6.74
C PHE A 362 2.82 1.55 -6.57
N MET A 363 3.50 0.94 -5.61
CA MET A 363 4.94 1.09 -5.44
C MET A 363 5.73 0.61 -6.67
N PHE A 364 5.18 -0.34 -7.43
CA PHE A 364 5.82 -0.86 -8.63
C PHE A 364 5.75 0.09 -9.83
N THR A 365 5.08 1.24 -9.70
CA THR A 365 5.16 2.33 -10.69
C THR A 365 6.57 2.87 -10.84
N LEU A 366 7.46 2.67 -9.86
CA LEU A 366 8.82 3.24 -9.83
C LEU A 366 9.63 2.88 -11.08
N PHE A 367 9.53 1.64 -11.55
CA PHE A 367 10.28 1.18 -12.73
C PHE A 367 9.41 0.48 -13.79
N ALA A 368 8.11 0.34 -13.56
CA ALA A 368 7.19 -0.23 -14.52
C ALA A 368 6.95 0.71 -15.73
N THR A 369 6.56 0.11 -16.84
CA THR A 369 6.07 0.88 -17.99
C THR A 369 4.67 1.40 -17.68
N LEU A 370 4.51 2.72 -17.74
CA LEU A 370 3.24 3.38 -17.44
C LEU A 370 2.34 3.39 -18.68
N PRO A 371 1.04 3.15 -18.54
CA PRO A 371 0.11 3.27 -19.66
C PRO A 371 0.05 4.72 -20.13
N VAL A 372 0.05 4.92 -21.45
CA VAL A 372 -0.25 6.21 -22.06
C VAL A 372 -1.75 6.47 -21.91
N ILE A 373 -2.13 7.40 -21.05
CA ILE A 373 -3.52 7.80 -20.91
C ILE A 373 -3.76 8.93 -21.92
N GLU A 374 -4.25 8.58 -23.11
CA GLU A 374 -4.86 9.53 -24.00
C GLU A 374 -6.25 9.89 -23.44
N PHE A 375 -6.37 11.08 -22.88
CA PHE A 375 -7.67 11.69 -22.71
C PHE A 375 -8.14 12.10 -24.12
N GLU A 376 -8.87 11.23 -24.79
CA GLU A 376 -9.61 11.62 -25.99
C GLU A 376 -10.47 12.82 -25.62
N SER A 377 -10.09 14.00 -26.15
CA SER A 377 -11.02 15.10 -26.22
C SER A 377 -12.22 14.57 -27.02
N LYS A 378 -13.41 14.49 -26.42
CA LYS A 378 -14.65 14.42 -27.20
C LYS A 378 -14.60 15.61 -28.16
N LYS A 379 -14.15 15.35 -29.40
CA LYS A 379 -14.39 16.28 -30.51
C LYS A 379 -15.90 16.46 -30.55
N SER A 380 -16.32 17.67 -30.33
CA SER A 380 -17.69 18.12 -30.56
C SER A 380 -18.08 17.76 -31.98
N THR A 381 -18.73 16.65 -32.16
CA THR A 381 -19.54 16.37 -33.35
C THR A 381 -20.84 17.12 -33.17
N THR A 382 -20.76 18.45 -33.38
CA THR A 382 -21.92 19.26 -33.58
C THR A 382 -21.58 20.30 -34.66
N ARG A 383 -22.32 20.18 -35.72
CA ARG A 383 -22.50 21.12 -36.85
C ARG A 383 -21.58 20.92 -38.04
N ASN A 384 -22.13 20.23 -39.01
CA ASN A 384 -22.46 20.82 -40.31
C ASN A 384 -23.58 20.00 -40.94
N SER A 385 -24.82 20.41 -40.66
CA SER A 385 -25.98 20.18 -41.48
C SER A 385 -26.53 21.58 -41.81
N LEU A 386 -26.12 22.12 -42.92
CA LEU A 386 -26.87 23.05 -43.78
C LEU A 386 -26.48 22.77 -45.20
#